data_6d69cb0af8b46aa601f24da89064f390
#
_entry.id   6d69cb0af8b46aa601f24da89064f390
#
_cell.length_a   1.000
_cell.length_b   1.000
_cell.length_c   1.000
_cell.angle_alpha   90.00
_cell.angle_beta   90.00
_cell.angle_gamma   90.00
#
_symmetry.space_group_name_H-M   'P 1'
#
loop_
_entity.id
_entity.type
_entity.pdbx_description
1 polymer ?
#
loop_
_entity_poly.entity_id
_entity_poly.type
_entity_poly.pdbx_seq_one_letter_code
_entity_poly.pdbx_strand_id
1 'polypeptide(L)'
;MRSLLVGLALLSGCNLVKGPPRDHECRATLRTIIGHEDAFFSRAQRYSVHPAEVGFAPSTGNRYLYLFAPKGDLTRRDELPSPPLEESVGYGPDTRKRGVLLEDVLTRLPADLRALAGLEGECPRCELTVLCAGNLDDDPDLDVWSISTKDRAEAPRGTPIHHLRDL
;
A
#
# COMPACT_ATOMS: atom_id res chain seq x y z
N MET A 1 3.39 -68.08 -21.84
CA MET A 1 2.54 -66.90 -21.83
C MET A 1 3.11 -65.98 -20.75
N ARG A 2 3.76 -64.87 -21.12
CA ARG A 2 4.34 -63.88 -20.23
C ARG A 2 3.50 -62.63 -20.31
N SER A 3 2.77 -62.32 -19.22
CA SER A 3 1.96 -61.08 -19.08
C SER A 3 2.88 -59.91 -18.69
N LEU A 4 2.96 -58.91 -19.54
CA LEU A 4 3.64 -57.64 -19.30
C LEU A 4 2.61 -56.72 -18.61
N LEU A 5 2.87 -56.36 -17.36
CA LEU A 5 2.16 -55.30 -16.63
C LEU A 5 2.83 -53.95 -16.96
N VAL A 6 2.13 -53.13 -17.70
CA VAL A 6 2.53 -51.75 -17.98
C VAL A 6 1.98 -50.88 -16.85
N GLY A 7 2.88 -50.43 -15.99
CA GLY A 7 2.55 -49.49 -14.92
C GLY A 7 2.41 -48.04 -15.46
N LEU A 8 1.20 -47.51 -15.42
CA LEU A 8 0.91 -46.12 -15.80
C LEU A 8 1.24 -45.20 -14.60
N ALA A 9 2.40 -44.52 -14.67
CA ALA A 9 2.77 -43.50 -13.69
C ALA A 9 2.00 -42.22 -13.97
N LEU A 10 0.99 -41.92 -13.17
CA LEU A 10 0.30 -40.63 -13.16
C LEU A 10 1.20 -39.57 -12.48
N LEU A 11 1.87 -38.76 -13.28
CA LEU A 11 2.56 -37.57 -12.83
C LEU A 11 1.50 -36.48 -12.48
N SER A 12 1.09 -36.43 -11.23
CA SER A 12 0.29 -35.33 -10.71
C SER A 12 1.19 -34.09 -10.62
N GLY A 13 1.21 -33.30 -11.68
CA GLY A 13 1.83 -31.98 -11.68
C GLY A 13 1.03 -31.07 -10.75
N CYS A 14 1.51 -30.84 -9.52
CA CYS A 14 1.03 -29.75 -8.68
C CYS A 14 1.37 -28.43 -9.39
N ASN A 15 0.42 -27.86 -10.13
CA ASN A 15 0.47 -26.47 -10.52
C ASN A 15 0.37 -25.61 -9.25
N LEU A 16 1.52 -25.26 -8.68
CA LEU A 16 1.64 -24.20 -7.68
C LEU A 16 1.16 -22.91 -8.35
N VAL A 17 -0.10 -22.56 -8.18
CA VAL A 17 -0.62 -21.26 -8.54
C VAL A 17 0.13 -20.26 -7.67
N LYS A 18 1.16 -19.63 -8.23
CA LYS A 18 1.82 -18.49 -7.58
C LYS A 18 0.74 -17.43 -7.39
N GLY A 19 0.44 -17.09 -6.14
CA GLY A 19 -0.39 -15.95 -5.82
C GLY A 19 0.16 -14.67 -6.49
N PRO A 20 -0.65 -13.61 -6.59
CA PRO A 20 -0.18 -12.35 -7.15
C PRO A 20 1.10 -11.90 -6.43
N PRO A 21 2.05 -11.24 -7.14
CA PRO A 21 3.26 -10.72 -6.53
C PRO A 21 2.92 -9.93 -5.26
N ARG A 22 3.76 -10.05 -4.24
CA ARG A 22 3.50 -9.43 -2.91
C ARG A 22 3.35 -7.91 -3.01
N ASP A 23 4.08 -7.27 -3.93
CA ASP A 23 4.05 -5.84 -4.23
C ASP A 23 2.77 -5.35 -4.93
N HIS A 24 1.94 -6.28 -5.43
CA HIS A 24 0.69 -5.94 -6.12
C HIS A 24 -0.30 -5.19 -5.22
N GLU A 25 -0.35 -5.53 -3.93
CA GLU A 25 -1.27 -4.90 -2.97
C GLU A 25 -1.04 -3.39 -2.88
N CYS A 26 0.20 -2.96 -2.62
CA CYS A 26 0.53 -1.54 -2.52
C CYS A 26 0.17 -0.78 -3.80
N ARG A 27 0.65 -1.24 -4.96
CA ARG A 27 0.40 -0.58 -6.25
C ARG A 27 -1.09 -0.46 -6.59
N ALA A 28 -1.86 -1.52 -6.32
CA ALA A 28 -3.30 -1.50 -6.57
C ALA A 28 -4.01 -0.54 -5.62
N THR A 29 -3.66 -0.56 -4.34
CA THR A 29 -4.25 0.31 -3.33
C THR A 29 -3.91 1.78 -3.58
N LEU A 30 -2.66 2.11 -3.94
CA LEU A 30 -2.27 3.47 -4.29
C LEU A 30 -3.10 4.03 -5.46
N ARG A 31 -3.37 3.24 -6.49
CA ARG A 31 -4.26 3.66 -7.59
C ARG A 31 -5.71 3.88 -7.13
N THR A 32 -6.19 3.02 -6.23
CA THR A 32 -7.53 3.19 -5.64
C THR A 32 -7.60 4.49 -4.84
N ILE A 33 -6.56 4.82 -4.07
CA ILE A 33 -6.47 6.09 -3.32
C ILE A 33 -6.58 7.28 -4.28
N ILE A 34 -5.82 7.30 -5.37
CA ILE A 34 -5.92 8.39 -6.36
C ILE A 34 -7.34 8.51 -6.92
N GLY A 35 -8.02 7.39 -7.15
CA GLY A 35 -9.42 7.42 -7.59
C GLY A 35 -10.37 8.08 -6.57
N HIS A 36 -10.18 7.82 -5.27
CA HIS A 36 -10.93 8.49 -4.19
C HIS A 36 -10.61 9.99 -4.13
N GLU A 37 -9.33 10.34 -4.22
CA GLU A 37 -8.85 11.72 -4.20
C GLU A 37 -9.36 12.53 -5.40
N ASP A 38 -9.37 11.95 -6.59
CA ASP A 38 -9.90 12.60 -7.79
C ASP A 38 -11.41 12.84 -7.70
N ALA A 39 -12.16 11.87 -7.16
CA ALA A 39 -13.57 12.02 -6.91
C ALA A 39 -13.84 13.09 -5.84
N PHE A 40 -13.02 13.19 -4.82
CA PHE A 40 -13.11 14.22 -3.80
C PHE A 40 -12.74 15.61 -4.38
N PHE A 41 -11.63 15.71 -5.12
CA PHE A 41 -11.17 16.93 -5.76
C PHE A 41 -12.24 17.52 -6.71
N SER A 42 -12.95 16.67 -7.44
CA SER A 42 -14.01 17.11 -8.35
C SER A 42 -15.13 17.88 -7.64
N ARG A 43 -15.35 17.59 -6.34
CA ARG A 43 -16.39 18.23 -5.53
C ARG A 43 -15.86 19.37 -4.67
N ALA A 44 -14.68 19.19 -4.07
CA ALA A 44 -14.12 20.06 -3.05
C ALA A 44 -13.06 21.02 -3.58
N GLN A 45 -12.57 20.82 -4.82
CA GLN A 45 -11.48 21.56 -5.46
C GLN A 45 -10.18 21.56 -4.63
N ARG A 46 -9.98 20.49 -3.86
CA ARG A 46 -8.78 20.22 -3.07
C ARG A 46 -8.58 18.72 -2.89
N TYR A 47 -7.37 18.31 -2.63
CA TYR A 47 -7.04 16.97 -2.11
C TYR A 47 -7.06 16.97 -0.58
N SER A 48 -7.08 15.79 0.03
CA SER A 48 -7.05 15.65 1.48
C SER A 48 -5.90 14.77 1.95
N VAL A 49 -5.29 15.13 3.08
CA VAL A 49 -4.35 14.25 3.79
C VAL A 49 -5.06 13.33 4.79
N HIS A 50 -6.40 13.41 4.87
CA HIS A 50 -7.21 12.61 5.76
C HIS A 50 -7.98 11.55 4.96
N PRO A 51 -7.55 10.28 4.96
CA PRO A 51 -8.19 9.24 4.15
C PRO A 51 -9.68 9.03 4.48
N ALA A 52 -10.11 9.27 5.72
CA ALA A 52 -11.52 9.19 6.10
C ALA A 52 -12.38 10.22 5.35
N GLU A 53 -11.86 11.43 5.12
CA GLU A 53 -12.56 12.51 4.42
C GLU A 53 -12.84 12.16 2.96
N VAL A 54 -11.93 11.44 2.30
CA VAL A 54 -12.10 10.99 0.92
C VAL A 54 -12.81 9.63 0.82
N GLY A 55 -13.21 9.06 1.96
CA GLY A 55 -13.92 7.78 2.02
C GLY A 55 -13.04 6.58 1.69
N PHE A 56 -11.72 6.69 1.91
CA PHE A 56 -10.78 5.58 1.71
C PHE A 56 -10.53 4.84 3.01
N ALA A 57 -10.56 3.50 2.94
CA ALA A 57 -10.02 2.60 3.93
C ALA A 57 -9.42 1.37 3.24
N PRO A 58 -8.24 0.89 3.65
CA PRO A 58 -7.66 -0.31 3.06
C PRO A 58 -8.47 -1.55 3.42
N SER A 59 -8.40 -2.57 2.58
CA SER A 59 -9.03 -3.87 2.83
C SER A 59 -8.52 -4.49 4.13
N THR A 60 -9.34 -5.33 4.76
CA THR A 60 -8.92 -6.12 5.92
C THR A 60 -7.74 -7.01 5.55
N GLY A 61 -6.72 -7.02 6.41
CA GLY A 61 -5.50 -7.79 6.20
C GLY A 61 -4.48 -7.10 5.30
N ASN A 62 -4.57 -5.77 5.13
CA ASN A 62 -3.53 -5.00 4.46
C ASN A 62 -2.18 -5.18 5.16
N ARG A 63 -1.13 -5.34 4.36
CA ARG A 63 0.24 -5.55 4.83
C ARG A 63 1.05 -4.25 4.91
N TYR A 64 0.57 -3.22 4.27
CA TYR A 64 1.27 -1.97 4.10
C TYR A 64 0.70 -0.87 4.98
N LEU A 65 1.59 -0.03 5.46
CA LEU A 65 1.29 1.32 5.92
C LEU A 65 0.94 2.19 4.70
N TYR A 66 -0.07 3.03 4.82
CA TYR A 66 -0.42 4.06 3.82
C TYR A 66 -0.34 5.41 4.47
N LEU A 67 0.53 6.31 3.97
CA LEU A 67 0.76 7.65 4.48
C LEU A 67 0.28 8.71 3.49
N PHE A 68 -0.55 9.63 3.97
CA PHE A 68 -1.04 10.80 3.23
C PHE A 68 -0.37 12.10 3.71
N ALA A 69 0.35 12.07 4.83
CA ALA A 69 1.21 13.14 5.30
C ALA A 69 2.40 12.58 6.09
N PRO A 70 3.53 13.31 6.16
CA PRO A 70 4.74 12.83 6.81
C PRO A 70 4.65 12.80 8.33
N LYS A 71 3.68 13.54 8.90
CA LYS A 71 3.43 13.67 10.35
C LYS A 71 1.93 13.65 10.61
N GLY A 72 1.55 13.14 11.77
CA GLY A 72 0.17 13.05 12.24
C GLY A 72 -0.15 11.64 12.75
N ASP A 73 -1.34 11.49 13.29
CA ASP A 73 -1.80 10.23 13.83
C ASP A 73 -2.19 9.25 12.72
N LEU A 74 -2.02 7.98 13.00
CA LEU A 74 -2.36 6.90 12.08
C LEU A 74 -3.48 6.05 12.66
N THR A 75 -4.43 5.68 11.83
CA THR A 75 -5.42 4.66 12.21
C THR A 75 -4.71 3.32 12.37
N ARG A 76 -4.65 2.82 13.59
CA ARG A 76 -4.09 1.50 13.90
C ARG A 76 -5.08 0.42 13.50
N ARG A 77 -4.56 -0.76 13.13
CA ARG A 77 -5.37 -1.90 12.69
C ARG A 77 -5.01 -3.19 13.43
N ASP A 78 -4.61 -3.03 14.68
CA ASP A 78 -4.30 -4.12 15.61
C ASP A 78 -5.57 -4.74 16.22
N GLU A 79 -6.69 -3.99 16.27
CA GLU A 79 -7.98 -4.45 16.78
C GLU A 79 -9.11 -4.22 15.76
N LEU A 80 -10.15 -5.06 15.79
CA LEU A 80 -11.36 -4.88 14.96
C LEU A 80 -12.60 -4.70 15.82
N PRO A 81 -13.54 -3.87 15.35
CA PRO A 81 -13.40 -2.90 14.25
C PRO A 81 -12.55 -1.72 14.70
N SER A 82 -11.57 -1.30 13.88
CA SER A 82 -10.86 -0.06 14.10
C SER A 82 -11.60 1.05 13.34
N PRO A 83 -12.39 1.89 14.01
CA PRO A 83 -12.99 3.03 13.33
C PRO A 83 -11.87 3.94 12.81
N PRO A 84 -11.99 4.48 11.60
CA PRO A 84 -11.02 5.45 11.13
C PRO A 84 -11.06 6.67 12.07
N LEU A 85 -9.88 7.11 12.52
CA LEU A 85 -9.77 8.40 13.16
C LEU A 85 -9.99 9.46 12.08
N GLU A 86 -10.94 10.38 12.30
CA GLU A 86 -11.27 11.41 11.30
C GLU A 86 -10.06 12.26 10.92
N GLU A 87 -9.17 12.55 11.89
CA GLU A 87 -7.95 13.33 11.71
C GLU A 87 -6.71 12.48 11.37
N SER A 88 -6.89 11.17 11.17
CA SER A 88 -5.79 10.29 10.76
C SER A 88 -5.23 10.71 9.41
N VAL A 89 -3.89 10.68 9.31
CA VAL A 89 -3.15 10.94 8.06
C VAL A 89 -2.70 9.65 7.37
N GLY A 90 -3.28 8.53 7.73
CA GLY A 90 -2.97 7.25 7.11
C GLY A 90 -3.47 6.04 7.89
N TYR A 91 -3.15 4.87 7.39
CA TYR A 91 -3.51 3.59 7.96
C TYR A 91 -2.28 2.73 8.18
N GLY A 92 -2.16 2.16 9.39
CA GLY A 92 -1.18 1.12 9.68
C GLY A 92 -1.47 -0.21 8.98
N PRO A 93 -0.49 -1.14 8.97
CA PRO A 93 -0.73 -2.51 8.54
C PRO A 93 -1.70 -3.23 9.49
N ASP A 94 -2.43 -4.22 8.96
CA ASP A 94 -3.28 -5.10 9.77
C ASP A 94 -2.43 -6.17 10.45
N THR A 95 -1.98 -5.89 11.66
CA THR A 95 -1.02 -6.69 12.43
C THR A 95 -1.53 -8.10 12.77
N ARG A 96 -2.85 -8.30 12.77
CA ARG A 96 -3.46 -9.60 13.13
C ARG A 96 -3.13 -10.72 12.16
N LYS A 97 -2.72 -10.40 10.94
CA LYS A 97 -2.43 -11.42 9.92
C LYS A 97 -0.96 -11.75 9.76
N ARG A 98 -0.03 -10.86 10.17
CA ARG A 98 1.40 -11.07 9.93
C ARG A 98 2.35 -10.58 11.02
N GLY A 99 1.87 -10.03 12.11
CA GLY A 99 2.72 -9.59 13.23
C GLY A 99 3.64 -8.40 12.93
N VAL A 100 3.56 -7.79 11.74
CA VAL A 100 4.35 -6.58 11.42
C VAL A 100 3.77 -5.41 12.18
N LEU A 101 4.56 -4.84 13.09
CA LEU A 101 4.12 -3.71 13.88
C LEU A 101 4.27 -2.41 13.08
N LEU A 102 3.31 -1.50 13.27
CA LEU A 102 3.35 -0.18 12.67
C LEU A 102 4.64 0.57 13.02
N GLU A 103 5.08 0.47 14.27
CA GLU A 103 6.30 1.10 14.79
C GLU A 103 7.55 0.60 14.08
N ASP A 104 7.61 -0.68 13.74
CA ASP A 104 8.75 -1.28 13.03
C ASP A 104 8.87 -0.68 11.63
N VAL A 105 7.73 -0.58 10.91
CA VAL A 105 7.72 0.05 9.58
C VAL A 105 8.11 1.52 9.67
N LEU A 106 7.55 2.28 10.62
CA LEU A 106 7.84 3.70 10.78
C LEU A 106 9.30 3.98 11.16
N THR A 107 9.91 3.13 11.98
CA THR A 107 11.29 3.28 12.42
C THR A 107 12.28 3.02 11.29
N ARG A 108 11.96 2.10 10.40
CA ARG A 108 12.81 1.70 9.27
C ARG A 108 12.59 2.54 8.01
N LEU A 109 11.42 3.19 7.90
CA LEU A 109 11.09 4.04 6.74
C LEU A 109 12.04 5.25 6.69
N PRO A 110 12.87 5.40 5.62
CA PRO A 110 13.77 6.52 5.47
C PRO A 110 13.04 7.87 5.55
N ALA A 111 13.63 8.81 6.28
CA ALA A 111 13.00 10.11 6.55
C ALA A 111 12.74 10.94 5.29
N ASP A 112 13.62 10.84 4.30
CA ASP A 112 13.49 11.49 2.99
C ASP A 112 12.32 10.90 2.19
N LEU A 113 12.13 9.57 2.20
CA LEU A 113 10.98 8.93 1.56
C LEU A 113 9.69 9.28 2.30
N ARG A 114 9.71 9.25 3.64
CA ARG A 114 8.55 9.66 4.45
C ARG A 114 8.12 11.09 4.15
N ALA A 115 9.07 12.00 3.92
CA ALA A 115 8.83 13.40 3.60
C ALA A 115 8.17 13.61 2.22
N LEU A 116 8.15 12.61 1.33
CA LEU A 116 7.45 12.70 0.06
C LEU A 116 5.92 12.72 0.21
N ALA A 117 5.39 12.10 1.28
CA ALA A 117 3.95 12.08 1.51
C ALA A 117 3.44 13.47 1.90
N GLY A 118 2.30 13.88 1.37
CA GLY A 118 1.65 15.11 1.75
C GLY A 118 1.14 15.95 0.61
N LEU A 119 0.57 17.10 0.99
CA LEU A 119 0.12 18.14 0.07
C LEU A 119 1.24 19.12 -0.21
N GLU A 120 1.39 19.51 -1.47
CA GLU A 120 2.29 20.56 -1.94
C GLU A 120 1.49 21.62 -2.70
N GLY A 121 1.77 22.89 -2.44
CA GLY A 121 1.11 24.02 -3.07
C GLY A 121 -0.26 24.36 -2.45
N GLU A 122 -0.91 25.35 -3.05
CA GLU A 122 -2.23 25.83 -2.62
C GLU A 122 -3.32 25.35 -3.58
N CYS A 123 -4.40 24.77 -3.03
CA CYS A 123 -5.54 24.31 -3.84
C CYS A 123 -6.30 25.50 -4.47
N PRO A 124 -6.83 25.36 -5.67
CA PRO A 124 -7.00 24.11 -6.44
C PRO A 124 -5.78 23.65 -7.26
N ARG A 125 -4.64 24.28 -7.15
CA ARG A 125 -3.39 23.90 -7.84
C ARG A 125 -2.45 23.07 -6.96
N CYS A 126 -2.97 22.56 -5.86
CA CYS A 126 -2.22 21.69 -4.97
C CYS A 126 -2.02 20.29 -5.56
N GLU A 127 -1.07 19.57 -5.02
CA GLU A 127 -0.69 18.23 -5.40
C GLU A 127 -0.63 17.35 -4.15
N LEU A 128 -1.04 16.10 -4.26
CA LEU A 128 -0.94 15.12 -3.22
C LEU A 128 0.01 14.01 -3.64
N THR A 129 0.91 13.65 -2.75
CA THR A 129 1.70 12.41 -2.85
C THR A 129 1.32 11.49 -1.70
N VAL A 130 1.00 10.23 -2.01
CA VAL A 130 0.72 9.19 -1.03
C VAL A 130 1.81 8.14 -1.11
N LEU A 131 2.27 7.69 0.04
CA LEU A 131 3.29 6.67 0.19
C LEU A 131 2.66 5.38 0.74
N CYS A 132 3.15 4.23 0.29
CA CYS A 132 2.97 2.98 1.01
C CYS A 132 4.32 2.35 1.37
N ALA A 133 4.39 1.74 2.55
CA ALA A 133 5.57 1.05 3.03
C ALA A 133 5.17 -0.23 3.76
N GLY A 134 5.87 -1.32 3.54
CA GLY A 134 5.61 -2.59 4.21
C GLY A 134 6.84 -3.47 4.25
N ASN A 135 6.91 -4.33 5.25
CA ASN A 135 7.84 -5.45 5.30
C ASN A 135 7.06 -6.69 4.83
N LEU A 136 7.55 -7.38 3.80
CA LEU A 136 6.86 -8.49 3.14
C LEU A 136 7.30 -9.86 3.64
N ASP A 137 8.43 -9.91 4.33
CA ASP A 137 9.01 -11.11 4.95
C ASP A 137 9.62 -10.77 6.33
N ASP A 138 10.54 -11.58 6.82
CA ASP A 138 11.09 -11.44 8.18
C ASP A 138 12.45 -10.71 8.20
N ASP A 139 12.86 -10.09 7.08
CA ASP A 139 14.11 -9.34 7.02
C ASP A 139 13.92 -7.83 7.38
N PRO A 140 15.02 -7.04 7.48
CA PRO A 140 14.91 -5.63 7.85
C PRO A 140 14.48 -4.71 6.71
N ASP A 141 14.40 -5.19 5.48
CA ASP A 141 14.15 -4.35 4.31
C ASP A 141 12.66 -3.99 4.19
N LEU A 142 12.38 -2.87 3.54
CA LEU A 142 11.03 -2.42 3.29
C LEU A 142 10.76 -2.35 1.79
N ASP A 143 9.55 -2.74 1.40
CA ASP A 143 8.99 -2.42 0.09
C ASP A 143 8.29 -1.06 0.18
N VAL A 144 8.78 -0.06 -0.58
CA VAL A 144 8.30 1.32 -0.49
C VAL A 144 7.93 1.85 -1.86
N TRP A 145 6.70 2.34 -1.98
CA TRP A 145 6.16 2.94 -3.19
C TRP A 145 5.51 4.29 -2.89
N SER A 146 5.47 5.15 -3.89
CA SER A 146 4.66 6.36 -3.87
C SER A 146 3.80 6.50 -5.11
N ILE A 147 2.79 7.37 -5.01
CA ILE A 147 1.96 7.81 -6.13
C ILE A 147 1.65 9.29 -5.97
N SER A 148 1.62 10.03 -7.07
CA SER A 148 1.33 11.46 -7.04
C SER A 148 0.17 11.83 -7.95
N THR A 149 -0.57 12.87 -7.56
CA THR A 149 -1.58 13.53 -8.40
C THR A 149 -0.96 14.47 -9.44
N LYS A 150 0.37 14.54 -9.52
CA LYS A 150 1.15 15.31 -10.49
C LYS A 150 2.03 14.42 -11.34
N ASP A 151 2.39 14.87 -12.53
CA ASP A 151 3.47 14.31 -13.32
C ASP A 151 4.80 14.52 -12.59
N ARG A 152 5.58 13.47 -12.46
CA ARG A 152 6.94 13.46 -11.91
C ARG A 152 7.93 13.13 -13.04
N ALA A 153 9.20 13.47 -12.86
CA ALA A 153 10.24 13.15 -13.84
C ALA A 153 10.33 11.63 -14.09
N GLU A 154 10.09 10.83 -13.05
CA GLU A 154 10.18 9.38 -13.06
C GLU A 154 8.91 8.69 -13.55
N ALA A 155 7.75 9.35 -13.44
CA ALA A 155 6.47 8.73 -13.78
C ALA A 155 5.34 9.76 -14.02
N PRO A 156 4.41 9.47 -14.96
CA PRO A 156 3.20 10.26 -15.13
C PRO A 156 2.31 10.23 -13.89
N ARG A 157 1.43 11.22 -13.76
CA ARG A 157 0.37 11.28 -12.76
C ARG A 157 -0.35 9.94 -12.58
N GLY A 158 -0.58 9.55 -11.34
CA GLY A 158 -1.30 8.31 -11.01
C GLY A 158 -0.54 7.01 -11.31
N THR A 159 0.76 7.11 -11.62
CA THR A 159 1.63 5.95 -11.80
C THR A 159 2.45 5.71 -10.54
N PRO A 160 2.36 4.51 -9.92
CA PRO A 160 3.18 4.18 -8.76
C PRO A 160 4.67 4.12 -9.09
N ILE A 161 5.49 4.74 -8.24
CA ILE A 161 6.96 4.75 -8.30
C ILE A 161 7.49 3.85 -7.20
N HIS A 162 8.41 2.94 -7.55
CA HIS A 162 9.06 2.03 -6.60
C HIS A 162 10.37 2.64 -6.10
N HIS A 163 10.49 2.84 -4.80
CA HIS A 163 11.67 3.46 -4.17
C HIS A 163 12.60 2.44 -3.53
N LEU A 164 12.06 1.50 -2.76
CA LEU A 164 12.79 0.43 -2.09
C LEU A 164 12.09 -0.89 -2.36
N ARG A 165 12.86 -1.94 -2.54
CA ARG A 165 12.37 -3.29 -2.79
C ARG A 165 12.82 -4.21 -1.67
N ASP A 166 11.85 -4.82 -1.00
CA ASP A 166 12.00 -5.98 -0.14
C ASP A 166 12.13 -7.22 -1.06
N LEU A 167 13.28 -7.92 -1.06
CA LEU A 167 13.66 -8.97 -2.03
C LEU A 167 13.59 -10.37 -1.42
#